data_97a0629eeeadf62a0f00d3d9709acfd0
#
_entry.id   97a0629eeeadf62a0f00d3d9709acfd0
#
_cell.length_a   1.000
_cell.length_b   1.000
_cell.length_c   1.000
_cell.angle_alpha   90.00
_cell.angle_beta   90.00
_cell.angle_gamma   90.00
#
_symmetry.space_group_name_H-M   'P 1'
#
loop_
_entity.id
_entity.type
_entity.pdbx_description
1 polymer ?
#
loop_
_entity_poly.entity_id
_entity_poly.type
_entity_poly.pdbx_seq_one_letter_code
_entity_poly.pdbx_strand_id
1 'polypeptide(L)'
;MSVSLEMLMNEVPRMIVNVVQILPMETLREVQKPTPGCLLQRSFCSCLVKPATGSTDLKELIDINFQFQNALEQLLYSDRFFKDDFAVILQPFLKYADPPRLPNGKIDMSFFTPDCFHFTMKGHEELAKGLWNNMFQPEGEKLMVESFSNPIQLMCPPVDHPYIYTKPNAVKIGQPPASGSPQMTTVLSLMTTLASVLFWWATTMTFI
;
A
#
# COMPACT_ATOMS: atom_id res chain seq x y z
N MET A 1 7.21 15.80 -6.18
CA MET A 1 7.38 14.95 -4.98
C MET A 1 8.82 14.46 -4.81
N SER A 2 9.47 13.80 -5.78
CA SER A 2 10.85 13.28 -5.62
C SER A 2 11.83 14.32 -5.10
N VAL A 3 11.86 15.51 -5.73
CA VAL A 3 12.75 16.62 -5.30
C VAL A 3 12.49 17.04 -3.86
N SER A 4 11.19 17.14 -3.47
CA SER A 4 10.84 17.52 -2.09
C SER A 4 11.28 16.47 -1.07
N LEU A 5 11.15 15.18 -1.40
CA LEU A 5 11.60 14.09 -0.53
C LEU A 5 13.13 14.06 -0.43
N GLU A 6 13.85 14.34 -1.52
CA GLU A 6 15.32 14.46 -1.50
C GLU A 6 15.79 15.65 -0.64
N MET A 7 15.12 16.79 -0.74
CA MET A 7 15.43 17.94 0.13
C MET A 7 15.21 17.57 1.60
N LEU A 8 14.06 16.97 1.94
CA LEU A 8 13.82 16.53 3.32
C LEU A 8 14.87 15.53 3.79
N MET A 9 15.23 14.55 2.96
CA MET A 9 16.21 13.52 3.28
C MET A 9 17.62 14.09 3.52
N ASN A 10 17.97 15.17 2.84
CA ASN A 10 19.29 15.78 2.92
C ASN A 10 19.41 16.85 4.00
N GLU A 11 18.32 17.55 4.29
CA GLU A 11 18.34 18.73 5.14
C GLU A 11 17.72 18.51 6.53
N VAL A 12 16.85 17.48 6.68
CA VAL A 12 16.14 17.23 7.94
C VAL A 12 16.52 15.88 8.53
N PRO A 13 17.34 15.87 9.60
CA PRO A 13 17.77 14.63 10.24
C PRO A 13 16.65 14.00 11.07
N ARG A 14 16.71 12.69 11.22
CA ARG A 14 15.83 11.87 12.07
C ARG A 14 14.35 12.06 11.76
N MET A 15 13.98 11.86 10.48
CA MET A 15 12.60 12.07 10.00
C MET A 15 11.98 10.77 9.49
N ILE A 16 10.72 10.54 9.86
CA ILE A 16 9.83 9.55 9.24
C ILE A 16 8.74 10.31 8.49
N VAL A 17 8.63 10.07 7.18
CA VAL A 17 7.63 10.70 6.31
C VAL A 17 6.58 9.65 5.96
N ASN A 18 5.35 9.83 6.42
CA ASN A 18 4.22 9.01 6.02
C ASN A 18 3.51 9.67 4.84
N VAL A 19 3.53 9.01 3.69
CA VAL A 19 2.85 9.47 2.48
C VAL A 19 1.56 8.67 2.31
N VAL A 20 0.43 9.34 2.39
CA VAL A 20 -0.89 8.71 2.23
C VAL A 20 -1.19 8.54 0.74
N GLN A 21 -1.64 7.35 0.33
CA GLN A 21 -2.05 7.06 -1.03
C GLN A 21 -3.27 7.89 -1.44
N ILE A 22 -3.32 8.28 -2.69
CA ILE A 22 -4.45 9.02 -3.27
C ILE A 22 -5.66 8.09 -3.33
N LEU A 23 -6.81 8.58 -2.89
CA LEU A 23 -8.09 7.86 -2.99
C LEU A 23 -8.63 7.85 -4.43
N PRO A 24 -9.56 6.93 -4.79
CA PRO A 24 -10.23 6.92 -6.08
C PRO A 24 -11.12 8.16 -6.23
N MET A 25 -10.79 9.02 -7.20
CA MET A 25 -11.52 10.28 -7.39
C MET A 25 -12.91 10.07 -7.99
N GLU A 26 -13.11 8.99 -8.75
CA GLU A 26 -14.40 8.71 -9.42
C GLU A 26 -15.56 8.64 -8.42
N THR A 27 -15.36 7.97 -7.32
CA THR A 27 -16.41 7.70 -6.31
C THR A 27 -16.88 8.97 -5.61
N LEU A 28 -16.05 10.02 -5.57
CA LEU A 28 -16.45 11.34 -5.05
C LEU A 28 -17.54 12.02 -5.88
N ARG A 29 -17.77 11.58 -7.12
CA ARG A 29 -18.86 12.10 -7.95
C ARG A 29 -20.25 11.80 -7.37
N GLU A 30 -20.36 10.75 -6.57
CA GLU A 30 -21.59 10.38 -5.89
C GLU A 30 -21.90 11.26 -4.67
N VAL A 31 -20.86 11.94 -4.14
CA VAL A 31 -20.98 12.84 -2.99
C VAL A 31 -21.57 14.16 -3.44
N GLN A 32 -22.86 14.18 -3.76
CA GLN A 32 -23.52 15.35 -4.31
C GLN A 32 -24.90 15.59 -3.67
N LYS A 33 -25.17 16.86 -3.37
CA LYS A 33 -26.49 17.37 -2.95
C LYS A 33 -26.84 18.64 -3.73
N PRO A 34 -28.11 18.96 -3.92
CA PRO A 34 -28.54 20.21 -4.54
C PRO A 34 -28.46 21.38 -3.54
N THR A 35 -27.29 21.59 -2.93
CA THR A 35 -27.03 22.67 -2.00
C THR A 35 -26.08 23.70 -2.63
N PRO A 36 -26.12 24.97 -2.20
CA PRO A 36 -25.22 25.99 -2.75
C PRO A 36 -23.74 25.62 -2.65
N GLY A 37 -23.32 24.97 -1.55
CA GLY A 37 -21.94 24.55 -1.35
C GLY A 37 -21.52 23.45 -2.35
N CYS A 38 -22.34 22.42 -2.56
CA CYS A 38 -22.04 21.39 -3.56
C CYS A 38 -22.06 21.97 -4.99
N LEU A 39 -22.96 22.90 -5.29
CA LEU A 39 -23.02 23.57 -6.60
C LEU A 39 -21.77 24.41 -6.85
N LEU A 40 -21.27 25.09 -5.81
CA LEU A 40 -20.03 25.88 -5.90
C LEU A 40 -18.83 24.96 -6.18
N GLN A 41 -18.72 23.83 -5.45
CA GLN A 41 -17.67 22.84 -5.65
C GLN A 41 -17.63 22.31 -7.09
N ARG A 42 -18.79 22.10 -7.72
CA ARG A 42 -18.90 21.69 -9.15
C ARG A 42 -18.24 22.66 -10.11
N SER A 43 -18.18 23.94 -9.77
CA SER A 43 -17.53 24.95 -10.59
C SER A 43 -16.01 24.84 -10.51
N PHE A 44 -15.47 24.55 -9.32
CA PHE A 44 -14.02 24.38 -9.11
C PHE A 44 -13.51 23.02 -9.57
N CYS A 45 -14.27 21.95 -9.34
CA CYS A 45 -13.90 20.57 -9.71
C CYS A 45 -14.60 20.12 -11.00
N SER A 46 -14.66 20.99 -12.00
CA SER A 46 -15.39 20.72 -13.24
C SER A 46 -14.87 19.51 -14.01
N CYS A 47 -13.58 19.21 -13.96
CA CYS A 47 -12.98 18.03 -14.58
C CYS A 47 -13.52 16.72 -13.97
N LEU A 48 -13.89 16.71 -12.68
CA LEU A 48 -14.44 15.55 -12.01
C LEU A 48 -15.96 15.38 -12.26
N VAL A 49 -16.72 16.49 -12.20
CA VAL A 49 -18.19 16.40 -12.12
C VAL A 49 -18.92 16.64 -13.43
N LYS A 50 -18.32 17.33 -14.40
CA LYS A 50 -18.95 17.63 -15.71
C LYS A 50 -18.95 16.46 -16.69
N PRO A 51 -17.89 15.60 -16.77
CA PRO A 51 -17.90 14.52 -17.74
C PRO A 51 -19.06 13.57 -17.52
N ALA A 52 -19.73 13.17 -18.60
CA ALA A 52 -20.83 12.22 -18.54
C ALA A 52 -20.32 10.82 -18.13
N THR A 53 -21.15 10.06 -17.44
CA THR A 53 -20.84 8.67 -17.11
C THR A 53 -20.53 7.88 -18.38
N GLY A 54 -19.38 7.20 -18.40
CA GLY A 54 -18.89 6.42 -19.55
C GLY A 54 -18.25 7.26 -20.67
N SER A 55 -18.14 8.60 -20.49
CA SER A 55 -17.44 9.45 -21.48
C SER A 55 -15.93 9.18 -21.50
N THR A 56 -15.29 9.58 -22.61
CA THR A 56 -13.83 9.53 -22.77
C THR A 56 -13.12 10.35 -21.71
N ASP A 57 -13.61 11.56 -21.45
CA ASP A 57 -13.02 12.49 -20.47
C ASP A 57 -13.05 11.89 -19.06
N LEU A 58 -14.13 11.18 -18.70
CA LEU A 58 -14.20 10.52 -17.39
C LEU A 58 -13.19 9.36 -17.31
N LYS A 59 -13.09 8.56 -18.37
CA LYS A 59 -12.10 7.46 -18.43
C LYS A 59 -10.68 7.99 -18.29
N GLU A 60 -10.35 9.08 -18.99
CA GLU A 60 -9.04 9.72 -18.91
C GLU A 60 -8.74 10.19 -17.47
N LEU A 61 -9.72 10.80 -16.79
CA LEU A 61 -9.55 11.20 -15.39
C LEU A 61 -9.27 10.01 -14.47
N ILE A 62 -10.02 8.92 -14.64
CA ILE A 62 -9.83 7.68 -13.87
C ILE A 62 -8.45 7.09 -14.15
N ASP A 63 -8.06 7.00 -15.41
CA ASP A 63 -6.76 6.48 -15.82
C ASP A 63 -5.60 7.32 -15.24
N ILE A 64 -5.72 8.64 -15.24
CA ILE A 64 -4.75 9.54 -14.62
C ILE A 64 -4.67 9.28 -13.10
N ASN A 65 -5.79 9.11 -12.43
CA ASN A 65 -5.80 8.79 -11.00
C ASN A 65 -5.04 7.48 -10.70
N PHE A 66 -5.28 6.42 -11.48
CA PHE A 66 -4.53 5.17 -11.35
C PHE A 66 -3.04 5.32 -11.68
N GLN A 67 -2.71 6.11 -12.69
CA GLN A 67 -1.30 6.40 -13.02
C GLN A 67 -0.59 7.10 -11.86
N PHE A 68 -1.24 8.06 -11.20
CA PHE A 68 -0.70 8.69 -9.99
C PHE A 68 -0.51 7.71 -8.86
N GLN A 69 -1.48 6.83 -8.59
CA GLN A 69 -1.34 5.79 -7.57
C GLN A 69 -0.15 4.87 -7.86
N ASN A 70 -0.04 4.36 -9.09
CA ASN A 70 1.04 3.47 -9.50
C ASN A 70 2.41 4.17 -9.47
N ALA A 71 2.50 5.41 -9.94
CA ALA A 71 3.74 6.16 -9.90
C ALA A 71 4.21 6.44 -8.47
N LEU A 72 3.27 6.70 -7.55
CA LEU A 72 3.55 6.88 -6.13
C LEU A 72 4.08 5.60 -5.49
N GLU A 73 3.46 4.46 -5.80
CA GLU A 73 3.91 3.14 -5.33
C GLU A 73 5.32 2.80 -5.86
N GLN A 74 5.54 2.96 -7.15
CA GLN A 74 6.87 2.74 -7.76
C GLN A 74 7.95 3.61 -7.12
N LEU A 75 7.63 4.88 -6.83
CA LEU A 75 8.55 5.80 -6.20
C LEU A 75 8.89 5.39 -4.77
N LEU A 76 7.90 5.01 -3.97
CA LEU A 76 8.04 4.84 -2.53
C LEU A 76 8.36 3.41 -2.10
N TYR A 77 8.02 2.39 -2.90
CA TYR A 77 8.49 1.02 -2.66
C TYR A 77 9.96 0.80 -3.08
N SER A 78 10.57 1.77 -3.76
CA SER A 78 12.01 1.78 -3.98
C SER A 78 12.78 2.13 -2.69
N ASP A 79 14.07 1.74 -2.61
CA ASP A 79 14.91 2.06 -1.44
C ASP A 79 15.52 3.48 -1.51
N ARG A 80 15.08 4.28 -2.48
CA ARG A 80 15.64 5.61 -2.78
C ARG A 80 15.61 6.57 -1.60
N PHE A 81 14.54 6.52 -0.79
CA PHE A 81 14.29 7.45 0.31
C PHE A 81 14.43 6.78 1.67
N PHE A 82 15.47 5.95 1.78
CA PHE A 82 15.76 5.24 3.02
C PHE A 82 17.25 5.38 3.41
N LYS A 83 17.50 5.80 4.64
CA LYS A 83 18.82 5.79 5.29
C LYS A 83 18.61 5.67 6.82
N ASP A 84 19.70 5.56 7.58
CA ASP A 84 19.67 5.25 9.02
C ASP A 84 18.80 6.21 9.85
N ASP A 85 18.73 7.46 9.42
CA ASP A 85 17.98 8.51 10.13
C ASP A 85 16.82 9.10 9.32
N PHE A 86 16.44 8.47 8.20
CA PHE A 86 15.37 8.95 7.33
C PHE A 86 14.62 7.80 6.66
N ALA A 87 13.30 7.82 6.71
CA ALA A 87 12.47 6.86 6.00
C ALA A 87 11.22 7.52 5.42
N VAL A 88 10.86 7.14 4.20
CA VAL A 88 9.57 7.47 3.58
C VAL A 88 8.75 6.21 3.43
N ILE A 89 7.56 6.20 4.00
CA ILE A 89 6.68 5.04 4.03
C ILE A 89 5.35 5.38 3.35
N LEU A 90 4.93 4.56 2.40
CA LEU A 90 3.60 4.65 1.81
C LEU A 90 2.56 4.07 2.77
N GLN A 91 1.47 4.82 2.99
CA GLN A 91 0.30 4.41 3.75
C GLN A 91 -0.88 4.22 2.78
N PRO A 92 -1.13 2.99 2.30
CA PRO A 92 -2.01 2.75 1.16
C PRO A 92 -3.50 2.64 1.52
N PHE A 93 -3.90 2.86 2.77
CA PHE A 93 -5.26 2.56 3.25
C PHE A 93 -6.39 3.21 2.43
N LEU A 94 -6.13 4.30 1.72
CA LEU A 94 -7.13 4.97 0.88
C LEU A 94 -7.17 4.47 -0.58
N LYS A 95 -6.30 3.55 -0.97
CA LYS A 95 -6.14 3.15 -2.38
C LYS A 95 -7.44 2.73 -3.08
N TYR A 96 -8.34 2.09 -2.33
CA TYR A 96 -9.61 1.57 -2.83
C TYR A 96 -10.83 2.11 -2.08
N ALA A 97 -10.63 3.16 -1.28
CA ALA A 97 -11.66 3.65 -0.38
C ALA A 97 -12.84 4.27 -1.13
N ASP A 98 -14.01 3.69 -0.96
CA ASP A 98 -15.29 4.24 -1.39
C ASP A 98 -15.91 5.15 -0.32
N PRO A 99 -16.71 6.15 -0.72
CA PRO A 99 -17.45 6.96 0.22
C PRO A 99 -18.34 6.13 1.15
N PRO A 100 -18.46 6.52 2.44
CA PRO A 100 -19.28 5.79 3.39
C PRO A 100 -20.74 5.82 2.99
N ARG A 101 -21.44 4.67 3.20
CA ARG A 101 -22.86 4.53 2.88
C ARG A 101 -23.68 4.18 4.12
N LEU A 102 -24.89 4.71 4.15
CA LEU A 102 -25.91 4.32 5.11
C LEU A 102 -26.47 2.92 4.77
N PRO A 103 -27.19 2.23 5.69
CA PRO A 103 -27.78 0.92 5.43
C PRO A 103 -28.74 0.87 4.22
N ASN A 104 -29.28 2.01 3.82
CA ASN A 104 -30.15 2.14 2.64
C ASN A 104 -29.36 2.35 1.32
N GLY A 105 -28.03 2.21 1.34
CA GLY A 105 -27.13 2.36 0.20
C GLY A 105 -26.79 3.80 -0.19
N LYS A 106 -27.43 4.82 0.42
CA LYS A 106 -27.12 6.23 0.13
C LYS A 106 -25.83 6.65 0.81
N ILE A 107 -25.11 7.59 0.18
CA ILE A 107 -23.90 8.19 0.78
C ILE A 107 -24.23 8.80 2.16
N ASP A 108 -23.40 8.46 3.15
CA ASP A 108 -23.46 9.10 4.47
C ASP A 108 -22.83 10.50 4.40
N MET A 109 -23.67 11.47 4.14
CA MET A 109 -23.25 12.86 4.03
C MET A 109 -22.75 13.49 5.33
N SER A 110 -22.84 12.80 6.47
CA SER A 110 -22.26 13.29 7.73
C SER A 110 -20.74 13.28 7.74
N PHE A 111 -20.12 12.55 6.81
CA PHE A 111 -18.68 12.53 6.59
C PHE A 111 -18.16 13.74 5.80
N PHE A 112 -19.04 14.47 5.11
CA PHE A 112 -18.66 15.53 4.19
C PHE A 112 -19.18 16.88 4.67
N THR A 113 -18.37 17.91 4.48
CA THR A 113 -18.76 19.31 4.74
C THR A 113 -19.84 19.77 3.75
N PRO A 114 -20.46 20.95 3.96
CA PRO A 114 -21.48 21.47 3.06
C PRO A 114 -21.06 21.66 1.60
N ASP A 115 -19.75 21.62 1.31
CA ASP A 115 -19.21 21.70 -0.06
C ASP A 115 -19.20 20.35 -0.79
N CYS A 116 -19.60 19.26 -0.12
CA CYS A 116 -19.64 17.90 -0.69
C CYS A 116 -18.27 17.36 -1.16
N PHE A 117 -17.21 17.83 -0.55
CA PHE A 117 -15.85 17.44 -0.94
C PHE A 117 -14.93 17.21 0.27
N HIS A 118 -14.79 18.21 1.12
CA HIS A 118 -13.94 18.10 2.29
C HIS A 118 -14.61 17.25 3.38
N PHE A 119 -13.79 16.62 4.22
CA PHE A 119 -14.28 15.80 5.32
C PHE A 119 -14.65 16.65 6.54
N THR A 120 -15.69 16.21 7.24
CA THR A 120 -16.03 16.68 8.59
C THR A 120 -15.07 16.10 9.64
N MET A 121 -15.23 16.49 10.91
CA MET A 121 -14.49 15.86 12.01
C MET A 121 -14.69 14.34 12.04
N LYS A 122 -15.90 13.84 11.79
CA LYS A 122 -16.20 12.41 11.69
C LYS A 122 -15.37 11.72 10.60
N GLY A 123 -15.31 12.34 9.41
CA GLY A 123 -14.50 11.83 8.31
C GLY A 123 -13.01 11.83 8.66
N HIS A 124 -12.51 12.91 9.22
CA HIS A 124 -11.11 13.01 9.64
C HIS A 124 -10.75 12.04 10.77
N GLU A 125 -11.68 11.72 11.68
CA GLU A 125 -11.47 10.71 12.72
C GLU A 125 -11.22 9.33 12.09
N GLU A 126 -12.04 8.91 11.14
CA GLU A 126 -11.85 7.62 10.46
C GLU A 126 -10.57 7.58 9.62
N LEU A 127 -10.23 8.68 8.94
CA LEU A 127 -8.95 8.81 8.25
C LEU A 127 -7.76 8.70 9.21
N ALA A 128 -7.84 9.32 10.37
CA ALA A 128 -6.79 9.25 11.39
C ALA A 128 -6.61 7.81 11.92
N LYS A 129 -7.71 7.08 12.17
CA LYS A 129 -7.66 5.67 12.58
C LYS A 129 -7.04 4.79 11.49
N GLY A 130 -7.40 5.00 10.22
CA GLY A 130 -6.82 4.28 9.09
C GLY A 130 -5.32 4.51 8.97
N LEU A 131 -4.89 5.76 9.04
CA LEU A 131 -3.48 6.13 9.02
C LEU A 131 -2.72 5.51 10.21
N TRP A 132 -3.24 5.65 11.43
CA TRP A 132 -2.66 5.07 12.63
C TRP A 132 -2.44 3.57 12.48
N ASN A 133 -3.47 2.82 12.11
CA ASN A 133 -3.35 1.39 11.96
C ASN A 133 -2.30 1.01 10.91
N ASN A 134 -2.28 1.71 9.76
CA ASN A 134 -1.29 1.46 8.71
C ASN A 134 0.15 1.72 9.16
N MET A 135 0.38 2.72 10.01
CA MET A 135 1.73 3.03 10.52
C MET A 135 2.32 1.86 11.31
N PHE A 136 1.49 1.07 11.98
CA PHE A 136 1.89 -0.09 12.78
C PHE A 136 1.71 -1.44 12.06
N GLN A 137 1.59 -1.42 10.74
CA GLN A 137 1.56 -2.62 9.91
C GLN A 137 2.80 -2.68 9.02
N PRO A 138 3.43 -3.87 8.84
CA PRO A 138 4.59 -4.02 7.97
C PRO A 138 4.27 -3.66 6.52
N GLU A 139 5.29 -3.24 5.78
CA GLU A 139 5.15 -3.01 4.34
C GLU A 139 4.75 -4.32 3.64
N GLY A 140 3.77 -4.26 2.75
CA GLY A 140 3.18 -5.42 2.08
C GLY A 140 1.99 -6.06 2.81
N GLU A 141 1.80 -5.77 4.11
CA GLU A 141 0.68 -6.27 4.91
C GLU A 141 -0.28 -5.14 5.36
N LYS A 142 -0.04 -3.91 4.89
CA LYS A 142 -0.86 -2.75 5.23
C LYS A 142 -2.27 -2.91 4.70
N LEU A 143 -3.26 -2.81 5.60
CA LEU A 143 -4.67 -2.93 5.26
C LEU A 143 -5.13 -1.75 4.41
N MET A 144 -5.90 -2.05 3.39
CA MET A 144 -6.61 -1.08 2.57
C MET A 144 -8.07 -1.05 2.97
N VAL A 145 -8.61 0.15 3.12
CA VAL A 145 -10.02 0.36 3.48
C VAL A 145 -10.84 0.33 2.19
N GLU A 146 -11.82 -0.55 2.11
CA GLU A 146 -12.75 -0.57 0.97
C GLU A 146 -13.83 0.50 1.10
N SER A 147 -14.29 0.76 2.33
CA SER A 147 -15.29 1.80 2.60
C SER A 147 -15.24 2.22 4.07
N PHE A 148 -15.58 3.48 4.33
CA PHE A 148 -15.79 4.00 5.68
C PHE A 148 -17.22 3.79 6.21
N SER A 149 -18.00 2.92 5.58
CA SER A 149 -19.38 2.60 6.02
C SER A 149 -19.42 1.97 7.40
N ASN A 150 -18.37 1.21 7.76
CA ASN A 150 -18.19 0.67 9.10
C ASN A 150 -17.05 1.43 9.81
N PRO A 151 -17.22 1.79 11.09
CA PRO A 151 -16.17 2.46 11.85
C PRO A 151 -14.87 1.64 11.87
N ILE A 152 -13.75 2.30 11.63
CA ILE A 152 -12.43 1.68 11.76
C ILE A 152 -12.13 1.47 13.26
N GLN A 153 -11.75 0.25 13.62
CA GLN A 153 -11.27 -0.04 14.96
C GLN A 153 -9.83 0.46 15.11
N LEU A 154 -9.59 1.32 16.09
CA LEU A 154 -8.24 1.76 16.42
C LEU A 154 -7.47 0.61 17.06
N MET A 155 -6.34 0.22 16.45
CA MET A 155 -5.50 -0.87 16.94
C MET A 155 -4.38 -0.32 17.81
N CYS A 156 -4.11 -1.01 18.93
CA CYS A 156 -2.89 -0.74 19.69
C CYS A 156 -1.67 -1.30 18.92
N PRO A 157 -0.50 -0.65 19.02
CA PRO A 157 0.73 -1.22 18.50
C PRO A 157 0.98 -2.62 19.07
N PRO A 158 1.54 -3.56 18.28
CA PRO A 158 1.91 -4.88 18.79
C PRO A 158 2.90 -4.78 19.94
N VAL A 159 2.74 -5.63 20.97
CA VAL A 159 3.59 -5.60 22.18
C VAL A 159 5.05 -5.95 21.85
N ASP A 160 5.25 -6.84 20.90
CA ASP A 160 6.55 -7.30 20.40
C ASP A 160 7.19 -6.32 19.41
N HIS A 161 6.41 -5.41 18.84
CA HIS A 161 6.90 -4.36 17.94
C HIS A 161 6.11 -3.05 18.12
N PRO A 162 6.34 -2.30 19.22
CA PRO A 162 5.57 -1.09 19.52
C PRO A 162 6.04 0.15 18.74
N TYR A 163 6.65 -0.04 17.60
CA TYR A 163 7.25 1.01 16.76
C TYR A 163 6.57 1.10 15.40
N ILE A 164 6.60 2.29 14.81
CA ILE A 164 6.20 2.49 13.41
C ILE A 164 7.06 1.61 12.51
N TYR A 165 6.42 0.87 11.60
CA TYR A 165 7.13 0.04 10.64
C TYR A 165 7.80 0.90 9.57
N THR A 166 9.11 0.67 9.40
CA THR A 166 9.89 1.14 8.27
C THR A 166 10.41 -0.08 7.48
N LYS A 167 10.91 0.09 6.26
CA LYS A 167 11.36 -1.01 5.39
C LYS A 167 12.27 -2.04 6.07
N PRO A 168 13.30 -1.67 6.85
CA PRO A 168 14.16 -2.66 7.52
C PRO A 168 13.44 -3.48 8.58
N ASN A 169 12.41 -2.90 9.21
CA ASN A 169 11.63 -3.61 10.22
C ASN A 169 10.68 -4.63 9.58
N ALA A 170 10.16 -4.35 8.37
CA ALA A 170 9.30 -5.27 7.61
C ALA A 170 10.07 -6.52 7.16
N VAL A 171 11.32 -6.38 6.75
CA VAL A 171 12.17 -7.49 6.28
C VAL A 171 12.49 -8.50 7.39
N LYS A 172 12.55 -8.09 8.65
CA LYS A 172 12.91 -8.98 9.77
C LYS A 172 11.78 -9.90 10.22
N ILE A 173 10.53 -9.59 9.92
CA ILE A 173 9.36 -10.35 10.37
C ILE A 173 8.99 -11.48 9.39
N GLY A 174 9.37 -11.36 8.13
CA GLY A 174 9.05 -12.34 7.07
C GLY A 174 10.14 -13.36 6.74
N GLN A 175 11.31 -13.33 7.36
CA GLN A 175 12.27 -14.40 7.18
C GLN A 175 11.91 -15.56 8.13
N PRO A 176 11.46 -16.72 7.60
CA PRO A 176 11.56 -17.94 8.38
C PRO A 176 13.03 -18.05 8.82
N PRO A 177 13.30 -18.60 10.03
CA PRO A 177 14.68 -18.84 10.46
C PRO A 177 15.37 -19.54 9.30
N ALA A 178 16.54 -19.03 8.92
CA ALA A 178 17.31 -19.60 7.82
C ALA A 178 17.37 -21.09 8.06
N SER A 179 16.51 -21.83 7.37
CA SER A 179 16.59 -23.28 7.29
C SER A 179 17.95 -23.48 6.66
N GLY A 180 18.90 -23.96 7.46
CA GLY A 180 20.23 -24.25 6.99
C GLY A 180 20.06 -25.04 5.70
N SER A 181 20.48 -24.47 4.59
CA SER A 181 20.49 -25.16 3.32
C SER A 181 21.21 -26.47 3.59
N PRO A 182 20.62 -27.65 3.36
CA PRO A 182 21.41 -28.88 3.40
C PRO A 182 22.51 -28.64 2.38
N GLN A 183 23.74 -28.64 2.87
CA GLN A 183 24.90 -28.43 2.01
C GLN A 183 24.80 -29.42 0.87
N MET A 184 24.76 -28.96 -0.35
CA MET A 184 24.65 -29.71 -1.59
C MET A 184 25.88 -30.63 -1.82
N THR A 185 26.81 -30.66 -0.87
CA THR A 185 28.01 -31.46 -0.85
C THR A 185 27.73 -32.95 -0.57
N THR A 186 26.65 -33.32 0.11
CA THR A 186 26.33 -34.74 0.42
C THR A 186 25.69 -35.49 -0.75
N VAL A 187 24.99 -34.83 -1.64
CA VAL A 187 24.35 -35.48 -2.80
C VAL A 187 25.36 -35.78 -3.90
N LEU A 188 26.37 -34.93 -4.10
CA LEU A 188 27.42 -35.15 -5.10
C LEU A 188 28.35 -36.29 -4.70
N SER A 189 28.61 -36.50 -3.39
CA SER A 189 29.42 -37.60 -2.87
C SER A 189 28.73 -38.94 -3.01
N LEU A 190 27.40 -39.02 -2.88
CA LEU A 190 26.62 -40.25 -3.08
C LEU A 190 26.51 -40.66 -4.57
N MET A 191 26.45 -39.66 -5.47
CA MET A 191 26.40 -39.98 -6.91
C MET A 191 27.74 -40.48 -7.46
N THR A 192 28.88 -39.98 -6.94
CA THR A 192 30.22 -40.46 -7.37
C THR A 192 30.51 -41.87 -6.85
N THR A 193 30.07 -42.26 -5.67
CA THR A 193 30.24 -43.63 -5.13
C THR A 193 29.38 -44.64 -5.87
N LEU A 194 28.14 -44.30 -6.26
CA LEU A 194 27.29 -45.18 -7.06
C LEU A 194 27.85 -45.40 -8.49
N ALA A 195 28.38 -44.35 -9.13
CA ALA A 195 28.98 -44.46 -10.45
C ALA A 195 30.23 -45.36 -10.45
N SER A 196 31.06 -45.29 -9.42
CA SER A 196 32.26 -46.15 -9.31
C SER A 196 31.92 -47.61 -9.05
N VAL A 197 30.88 -47.94 -8.28
CA VAL A 197 30.42 -49.32 -8.06
C VAL A 197 29.82 -49.94 -9.32
N LEU A 198 29.05 -49.18 -10.08
CA LEU A 198 28.48 -49.65 -11.36
C LEU A 198 29.56 -49.86 -12.44
N PHE A 199 30.60 -49.04 -12.47
CA PHE A 199 31.71 -49.18 -13.41
C PHE A 199 32.55 -50.44 -13.10
N TRP A 200 32.75 -50.79 -11.82
CA TRP A 200 33.44 -52.00 -11.40
C TRP A 200 32.66 -53.28 -11.73
N TRP A 201 31.34 -53.26 -11.62
CA TRP A 201 30.46 -54.39 -12.00
C TRP A 201 30.44 -54.65 -13.53
N ALA A 202 30.44 -53.60 -14.32
CA ALA A 202 30.46 -53.72 -15.78
C ALA A 202 31.78 -54.32 -16.32
N THR A 203 32.91 -54.02 -15.70
CA THR A 203 34.23 -54.53 -16.11
C THR A 203 34.50 -55.98 -15.68
N THR A 204 33.85 -56.47 -14.62
CA THR A 204 33.98 -57.89 -14.19
C THR A 204 33.11 -58.84 -14.99
N MET A 205 32.03 -58.41 -15.64
CA MET A 205 31.16 -59.28 -16.47
C MET A 205 31.65 -59.47 -17.92
N THR A 206 32.70 -58.80 -18.37
CA THR A 206 33.24 -58.95 -19.74
C THR A 206 34.45 -59.92 -19.81
N PHE A 207 34.78 -60.66 -18.71
CA PHE A 207 35.88 -61.62 -18.65
C PHE A 207 35.45 -62.99 -18.16
N ILE A 208 34.18 -63.46 -18.44
CA ILE A 208 33.77 -64.87 -18.28
C ILE A 208 33.14 -65.32 -19.60
#